data_f50918d316c0be6d6c2e219703103c46
#
_entry.id   f50918d316c0be6d6c2e219703103c46
#
_cell.length_a   1.000
_cell.length_b   1.000
_cell.length_c   1.000
_cell.angle_alpha   90.00
_cell.angle_beta   90.00
_cell.angle_gamma   90.00
#
_symmetry.space_group_name_H-M   'P 1'
#
loop_
_entity.id
_entity.type
_entity.pdbx_description
1 polymer ?
#
loop_
_entity_poly.entity_id
_entity_poly.type
_entity_poly.pdbx_seq_one_letter_code
_entity_poly.pdbx_strand_id
1 'polypeptide(L)'
;MSYHSQEEFTLSQIELYENPSTRLPICLVLDTSYSMNGEPIKELNKGVKLFMESIRKDDMASASAEISMVTFGGEVKQLFDFGSIHRQTIPHLSVNGLTPMGEAVNLAVDLLERRKNMYSQSGVSYFQPWIVIMTDGAPTDDISLASRRTSDLVNNRKLTIFPLGIGPNADMETLKMFSPNRPPLKIKGLNFVEFFEWLSSSVSAISASTPGEKVNLDVDAIQKWAVL
;
A
#
# COMPACT_ATOMS: atom_id res chain seq x y z
N MET A 1 9.59 23.73 -9.69
CA MET A 1 10.07 22.32 -9.65
C MET A 1 11.58 22.37 -9.47
N SER A 2 12.11 21.69 -8.44
CA SER A 2 13.55 21.66 -8.19
C SER A 2 14.24 20.74 -9.21
N TYR A 3 15.53 20.95 -9.48
CA TYR A 3 16.34 20.10 -10.38
C TYR A 3 16.24 18.61 -10.01
N HIS A 4 16.18 18.30 -8.73
CA HIS A 4 16.04 16.92 -8.20
C HIS A 4 14.73 16.25 -8.62
N SER A 5 13.62 16.97 -8.65
CA SER A 5 12.29 16.45 -9.07
C SER A 5 12.18 16.19 -10.58
N GLN A 6 12.98 16.91 -11.40
CA GLN A 6 13.03 16.66 -12.86
C GLN A 6 13.88 15.43 -13.20
N GLU A 7 14.98 15.21 -12.48
CA GLU A 7 15.82 14.02 -12.67
C GLU A 7 15.07 12.74 -12.25
N GLU A 8 14.39 12.73 -11.11
CA GLU A 8 13.57 11.61 -10.66
C GLU A 8 12.43 11.30 -11.63
N PHE A 9 11.76 12.31 -12.15
CA PHE A 9 10.71 12.14 -13.16
C PHE A 9 11.25 11.53 -14.45
N THR A 10 12.40 11.98 -14.92
CA THR A 10 13.05 11.46 -16.14
C THR A 10 13.51 10.01 -15.94
N LEU A 11 14.12 9.68 -14.81
CA LEU A 11 14.52 8.31 -14.47
C LEU A 11 13.32 7.36 -14.40
N SER A 12 12.22 7.81 -13.79
CA SER A 12 11.00 7.04 -13.69
C SER A 12 10.37 6.77 -15.07
N GLN A 13 10.47 7.69 -16.03
CA GLN A 13 10.02 7.47 -17.40
C GLN A 13 10.90 6.47 -18.14
N ILE A 14 12.22 6.57 -18.01
CA ILE A 14 13.16 5.60 -18.62
C ILE A 14 12.87 4.19 -18.14
N GLU A 15 12.65 3.97 -16.83
CA GLU A 15 12.28 2.66 -16.28
C GLU A 15 10.99 2.09 -16.87
N LEU A 16 10.01 2.93 -17.18
CA LEU A 16 8.77 2.49 -17.80
C LEU A 16 8.98 1.97 -19.23
N TYR A 17 9.91 2.57 -19.97
CA TYR A 17 10.25 2.12 -21.33
C TYR A 17 11.12 0.85 -21.36
N GLU A 18 12.07 0.73 -20.43
CA GLU A 18 13.03 -0.38 -20.40
C GLU A 18 12.39 -1.69 -19.93
N ASN A 19 11.34 -1.63 -19.12
CA ASN A 19 10.66 -2.81 -18.60
C ASN A 19 9.25 -2.93 -19.20
N PRO A 20 8.97 -3.89 -20.10
CA PRO A 20 7.68 -4.08 -20.76
C PRO A 20 6.62 -4.77 -19.89
N SER A 21 6.96 -5.21 -18.68
CA SER A 21 6.03 -5.92 -17.79
C SER A 21 4.85 -5.06 -17.41
N THR A 22 3.67 -5.67 -17.29
CA THR A 22 2.49 -5.01 -16.72
C THR A 22 2.75 -4.61 -15.28
N ARG A 23 2.44 -3.37 -14.92
CA ARG A 23 2.73 -2.81 -13.58
C ARG A 23 1.61 -3.09 -12.59
N LEU A 24 1.98 -3.39 -11.35
CA LEU A 24 1.08 -3.44 -10.20
C LEU A 24 1.48 -2.35 -9.20
N PRO A 25 0.85 -1.17 -9.25
CA PRO A 25 1.14 -0.10 -8.28
C PRO A 25 0.48 -0.40 -6.93
N ILE A 26 1.28 -0.40 -5.87
CA ILE A 26 0.87 -0.68 -4.49
C ILE A 26 1.31 0.48 -3.61
N CYS A 27 0.37 1.14 -2.95
CA CYS A 27 0.67 2.16 -1.95
C CYS A 27 0.45 1.59 -0.55
N LEU A 28 1.52 1.51 0.25
CA LEU A 28 1.44 1.19 1.67
C LEU A 28 1.20 2.48 2.45
N VAL A 29 0.12 2.54 3.22
CA VAL A 29 -0.30 3.68 4.07
C VAL A 29 -0.26 3.21 5.51
N LEU A 30 0.84 3.53 6.20
CA LEU A 30 1.24 2.91 7.45
C LEU A 30 1.18 3.88 8.62
N ASP A 31 0.43 3.50 9.65
CA ASP A 31 0.36 4.23 10.90
C ASP A 31 1.70 4.17 11.65
N THR A 32 2.21 5.33 11.98
CA THR A 32 3.40 5.52 12.82
C THR A 32 3.10 6.46 13.99
N SER A 33 1.83 6.57 14.40
CA SER A 33 1.43 7.37 15.56
C SER A 33 1.95 6.79 16.88
N TYR A 34 1.86 7.55 17.96
CA TYR A 34 2.40 7.14 19.26
C TYR A 34 1.80 5.85 19.81
N SER A 35 0.58 5.48 19.45
CA SER A 35 -0.06 4.21 19.85
C SER A 35 0.70 2.99 19.32
N MET A 36 1.35 3.13 18.16
CA MET A 36 2.21 2.09 17.57
C MET A 36 3.53 1.87 18.31
N ASN A 37 3.82 2.62 19.39
CA ASN A 37 5.09 2.50 20.11
C ASN A 37 5.29 1.11 20.75
N GLY A 38 6.55 0.68 20.78
CA GLY A 38 6.94 -0.61 21.38
C GLY A 38 6.95 -1.77 20.39
N GLU A 39 6.25 -2.85 20.68
CA GLU A 39 6.23 -4.05 19.83
C GLU A 39 5.50 -3.82 18.49
N PRO A 40 4.37 -3.07 18.40
CA PRO A 40 3.69 -2.86 17.11
C PRO A 40 4.62 -2.29 16.03
N ILE A 41 5.34 -1.21 16.31
CA ILE A 41 6.23 -0.59 15.30
C ILE A 41 7.42 -1.49 14.94
N LYS A 42 7.92 -2.31 15.88
CA LYS A 42 9.00 -3.26 15.60
C LYS A 42 8.53 -4.36 14.66
N GLU A 43 7.35 -4.94 14.92
CA GLU A 43 6.77 -5.98 14.07
C GLU A 43 6.36 -5.42 12.70
N LEU A 44 5.84 -4.20 12.63
CA LEU A 44 5.59 -3.52 11.35
C LEU A 44 6.88 -3.36 10.53
N ASN A 45 7.98 -2.93 11.15
CA ASN A 45 9.30 -2.83 10.48
C ASN A 45 9.78 -4.19 9.95
N LYS A 46 9.62 -5.27 10.74
CA LYS A 46 9.97 -6.63 10.29
C LYS A 46 9.12 -7.06 9.09
N GLY A 47 7.81 -6.84 9.16
CA GLY A 47 6.87 -7.18 8.07
C GLY A 47 7.16 -6.43 6.79
N VAL A 48 7.37 -5.11 6.86
CA VAL A 48 7.74 -4.27 5.70
C VAL A 48 9.05 -4.74 5.07
N LYS A 49 10.06 -5.03 5.90
CA LYS A 49 11.34 -5.56 5.42
C LYS A 49 11.15 -6.88 4.67
N LEU A 50 10.43 -7.82 5.29
CA LEU A 50 10.15 -9.13 4.68
C LEU A 50 9.40 -8.97 3.35
N PHE A 51 8.38 -8.14 3.29
CA PHE A 51 7.62 -7.87 2.07
C PHE A 51 8.51 -7.38 0.94
N MET A 52 9.29 -6.31 1.18
CA MET A 52 10.16 -5.74 0.15
C MET A 52 11.26 -6.73 -0.30
N GLU A 53 11.83 -7.50 0.62
CA GLU A 53 12.82 -8.53 0.30
C GLU A 53 12.21 -9.70 -0.48
N SER A 54 10.97 -10.10 -0.17
CA SER A 54 10.25 -11.16 -0.88
C SER A 54 9.94 -10.76 -2.31
N ILE A 55 9.44 -9.53 -2.54
CA ILE A 55 9.21 -9.00 -3.89
C ILE A 55 10.51 -8.94 -4.70
N ARG A 56 11.63 -8.52 -4.08
CA ARG A 56 12.94 -8.47 -4.78
C ARG A 56 13.44 -9.82 -5.25
N LYS A 57 13.09 -10.90 -4.55
CA LYS A 57 13.56 -12.28 -4.84
C LYS A 57 12.68 -13.00 -5.87
N ASP A 58 11.49 -12.49 -6.14
CA ASP A 58 10.56 -13.04 -7.12
C ASP A 58 10.69 -12.26 -8.42
N ASP A 59 11.19 -12.90 -9.49
CA ASP A 59 11.47 -12.26 -10.77
C ASP A 59 10.22 -11.64 -11.40
N MET A 60 9.05 -12.30 -11.31
CA MET A 60 7.79 -11.79 -11.84
C MET A 60 7.27 -10.62 -11.01
N ALA A 61 7.26 -10.76 -9.69
CA ALA A 61 6.81 -9.70 -8.79
C ALA A 61 7.72 -8.48 -8.86
N SER A 62 9.05 -8.65 -8.88
CA SER A 62 10.02 -7.54 -8.95
C SER A 62 9.96 -6.75 -10.25
N ALA A 63 9.61 -7.41 -11.36
CA ALA A 63 9.40 -6.74 -12.64
C ALA A 63 8.06 -6.01 -12.73
N SER A 64 7.05 -6.44 -11.98
CA SER A 64 5.68 -5.93 -12.04
C SER A 64 5.36 -4.95 -10.93
N ALA A 65 5.68 -5.28 -9.67
CA ALA A 65 5.29 -4.48 -8.52
C ALA A 65 6.06 -3.16 -8.44
N GLU A 66 5.33 -2.07 -8.32
CA GLU A 66 5.85 -0.76 -7.98
C GLU A 66 5.26 -0.30 -6.65
N ILE A 67 6.10 -0.10 -5.66
CA ILE A 67 5.67 0.19 -4.30
C ILE A 67 5.94 1.65 -4.00
N SER A 68 4.93 2.36 -3.48
CA SER A 68 5.06 3.65 -2.81
C SER A 68 4.71 3.48 -1.34
N MET A 69 5.31 4.27 -0.48
CA MET A 69 5.07 4.21 0.95
C MET A 69 4.77 5.59 1.52
N VAL A 70 3.63 5.68 2.19
CA VAL A 70 3.17 6.84 2.95
C VAL A 70 3.07 6.43 4.41
N THR A 71 3.63 7.22 5.31
CA THR A 71 3.45 7.07 6.75
C THR A 71 2.64 8.23 7.31
N PHE A 72 1.90 7.98 8.37
CA PHE A 72 1.16 8.99 9.10
C PHE A 72 1.35 8.81 10.61
N GLY A 73 1.93 9.84 11.22
CA GLY A 73 2.26 9.90 12.63
C GLY A 73 2.70 11.32 12.96
N GLY A 74 1.79 12.15 13.48
CA GLY A 74 1.95 13.59 13.66
C GLY A 74 1.89 14.36 12.34
N GLU A 75 2.65 13.97 11.34
CA GLU A 75 2.64 14.47 9.96
C GLU A 75 2.51 13.31 8.97
N VAL A 76 2.05 13.62 7.76
CA VAL A 76 1.99 12.67 6.65
C VAL A 76 3.27 12.79 5.83
N LYS A 77 3.94 11.66 5.60
CA LYS A 77 5.20 11.61 4.84
C LYS A 77 5.13 10.57 3.73
N GLN A 78 5.44 10.98 2.51
CA GLN A 78 5.81 10.04 1.45
C GLN A 78 7.29 9.67 1.64
N LEU A 79 7.57 8.42 2.01
CA LEU A 79 8.95 7.95 2.22
C LEU A 79 9.66 7.67 0.90
N PHE A 80 8.94 7.12 -0.08
CA PHE A 80 9.39 6.96 -1.46
C PHE A 80 8.22 6.83 -2.41
N ASP A 81 8.45 7.16 -3.67
CA ASP A 81 7.46 7.07 -4.75
C ASP A 81 7.54 5.72 -5.47
N PHE A 82 6.59 5.48 -6.38
CA PHE A 82 6.58 4.30 -7.25
C PHE A 82 7.84 4.23 -8.11
N GLY A 83 8.38 3.04 -8.25
CA GLY A 83 9.58 2.76 -9.05
C GLY A 83 10.06 1.34 -8.85
N SER A 84 11.16 0.98 -9.51
CA SER A 84 11.75 -0.35 -9.36
C SER A 84 12.09 -0.66 -7.92
N ILE A 85 11.60 -1.79 -7.41
CA ILE A 85 11.85 -2.25 -6.03
C ILE A 85 13.35 -2.43 -5.74
N HIS A 86 14.17 -2.67 -6.74
CA HIS A 86 15.62 -2.83 -6.59
C HIS A 86 16.34 -1.52 -6.25
N ARG A 87 15.76 -0.36 -6.59
CA ARG A 87 16.31 0.97 -6.28
C ARG A 87 15.82 1.55 -4.97
N GLN A 88 14.73 1.01 -4.41
CA GLN A 88 14.17 1.51 -3.17
C GLN A 88 14.96 1.03 -1.96
N THR A 89 15.20 1.91 -1.01
CA THR A 89 15.79 1.55 0.28
C THR A 89 14.68 1.14 1.24
N ILE A 90 14.85 0.04 1.97
CA ILE A 90 13.90 -0.37 3.01
C ILE A 90 13.98 0.66 4.15
N PRO A 91 12.90 1.41 4.44
CA PRO A 91 12.94 2.41 5.48
C PRO A 91 12.90 1.78 6.87
N HIS A 92 13.41 2.51 7.85
CA HIS A 92 13.15 2.23 9.26
C HIS A 92 12.05 3.17 9.76
N LEU A 93 10.92 2.60 10.14
CA LEU A 93 9.77 3.35 10.64
C LEU A 93 9.95 3.65 12.13
N SER A 94 9.70 4.89 12.52
CA SER A 94 9.71 5.35 13.91
C SER A 94 8.40 6.06 14.23
N VAL A 95 7.98 5.96 15.49
CA VAL A 95 6.71 6.54 15.92
C VAL A 95 6.81 8.05 16.15
N ASN A 96 5.72 8.77 15.83
CA ASN A 96 5.57 10.20 16.09
C ASN A 96 4.08 10.61 16.12
N GLY A 97 3.71 11.54 17.00
CA GLY A 97 2.48 12.32 16.99
C GLY A 97 1.15 11.57 16.90
N LEU A 98 0.19 12.24 16.30
CA LEU A 98 -1.19 11.80 16.14
C LEU A 98 -1.41 11.03 14.83
N THR A 99 -2.69 10.77 14.47
CA THR A 99 -3.09 9.83 13.41
C THR A 99 -3.82 10.55 12.26
N PRO A 100 -3.15 11.37 11.41
CA PRO A 100 -3.76 12.09 10.28
C PRO A 100 -4.03 11.13 9.10
N MET A 101 -4.97 10.20 9.30
CA MET A 101 -5.27 9.11 8.37
C MET A 101 -5.93 9.60 7.07
N GLY A 102 -6.84 10.58 7.18
CA GLY A 102 -7.55 11.13 6.02
C GLY A 102 -6.60 11.83 5.05
N GLU A 103 -5.66 12.62 5.57
CA GLU A 103 -4.61 13.26 4.77
C GLU A 103 -3.72 12.21 4.10
N ALA A 104 -3.30 11.16 4.83
CA ALA A 104 -2.45 10.09 4.30
C ALA A 104 -3.12 9.31 3.18
N VAL A 105 -4.40 8.96 3.33
CA VAL A 105 -5.15 8.25 2.29
C VAL A 105 -5.40 9.14 1.08
N ASN A 106 -5.68 10.43 1.25
CA ASN A 106 -5.80 11.37 0.14
C ASN A 106 -4.48 11.47 -0.65
N LEU A 107 -3.35 11.57 0.05
CA LEU A 107 -2.03 11.57 -0.59
C LEU A 107 -1.79 10.27 -1.38
N ALA A 108 -2.10 9.12 -0.81
CA ALA A 108 -1.95 7.83 -1.49
C ALA A 108 -2.78 7.74 -2.78
N VAL A 109 -4.03 8.25 -2.76
CA VAL A 109 -4.87 8.33 -3.96
C VAL A 109 -4.25 9.26 -5.00
N ASP A 110 -3.75 10.43 -4.62
CA ASP A 110 -3.10 11.38 -5.53
C ASP A 110 -1.84 10.77 -6.18
N LEU A 111 -1.03 10.05 -5.41
CA LEU A 111 0.17 9.36 -5.89
C LEU A 111 -0.20 8.28 -6.93
N LEU A 112 -1.22 7.49 -6.66
CA LEU A 112 -1.71 6.45 -7.58
C LEU A 112 -2.29 7.06 -8.88
N GLU A 113 -3.09 8.11 -8.79
CA GLU A 113 -3.64 8.79 -9.98
C GLU A 113 -2.52 9.39 -10.83
N ARG A 114 -1.51 10.02 -10.22
CA ARG A 114 -0.33 10.51 -10.91
C ARG A 114 0.41 9.37 -11.62
N ARG A 115 0.64 8.23 -10.94
CA ARG A 115 1.34 7.08 -11.53
C ARG A 115 0.58 6.46 -12.69
N LYS A 116 -0.73 6.31 -12.59
CA LYS A 116 -1.60 5.83 -13.68
C LYS A 116 -1.53 6.73 -14.92
N ASN A 117 -1.50 8.04 -14.71
CA ASN A 117 -1.32 8.99 -15.80
C ASN A 117 0.03 8.80 -16.51
N MET A 118 1.11 8.54 -15.77
CA MET A 118 2.42 8.22 -16.34
C MET A 118 2.37 6.93 -17.17
N TYR A 119 1.74 5.86 -16.68
CA TYR A 119 1.54 4.63 -17.45
C TYR A 119 0.79 4.88 -18.75
N SER A 120 -0.32 5.62 -18.67
CA SER A 120 -1.12 5.97 -19.86
C SER A 120 -0.31 6.74 -20.90
N GLN A 121 0.49 7.71 -20.48
CA GLN A 121 1.35 8.50 -21.36
C GLN A 121 2.48 7.70 -21.99
N SER A 122 2.98 6.69 -21.27
CA SER A 122 4.07 5.82 -21.72
C SER A 122 3.58 4.53 -22.42
N GLY A 123 2.26 4.33 -22.56
CA GLY A 123 1.70 3.11 -23.16
C GLY A 123 1.91 1.84 -22.33
N VAL A 124 2.14 1.98 -21.03
CA VAL A 124 2.40 0.85 -20.12
C VAL A 124 1.08 0.32 -19.56
N SER A 125 0.86 -0.99 -19.69
CA SER A 125 -0.28 -1.67 -19.07
C SER A 125 -0.08 -1.81 -17.58
N TYR A 126 -1.19 -1.77 -16.81
CA TYR A 126 -1.14 -1.95 -15.36
C TYR A 126 -2.36 -2.72 -14.84
N PHE A 127 -2.15 -3.46 -13.76
CA PHE A 127 -3.20 -4.10 -12.97
C PHE A 127 -3.94 -3.07 -12.11
N GLN A 128 -5.11 -3.45 -11.61
CA GLN A 128 -5.85 -2.61 -10.67
C GLN A 128 -4.97 -2.24 -9.47
N PRO A 129 -4.78 -0.94 -9.20
CA PRO A 129 -3.93 -0.45 -8.11
C PRO A 129 -4.37 -0.95 -6.73
N TRP A 130 -3.42 -1.06 -5.81
CA TRP A 130 -3.70 -1.43 -4.42
C TRP A 130 -3.32 -0.31 -3.45
N ILE A 131 -4.16 -0.12 -2.42
CA ILE A 131 -3.82 0.60 -1.19
C ILE A 131 -3.92 -0.39 -0.02
N VAL A 132 -2.89 -0.43 0.81
CA VAL A 132 -2.88 -1.15 2.08
C VAL A 132 -2.85 -0.11 3.19
N ILE A 133 -3.92 -0.02 3.98
CA ILE A 133 -4.01 0.88 5.13
C ILE A 133 -3.82 0.06 6.40
N MET A 134 -2.88 0.44 7.26
CA MET A 134 -2.63 -0.24 8.53
C MET A 134 -2.64 0.79 9.67
N THR A 135 -3.50 0.57 10.67
CA THR A 135 -3.62 1.46 11.85
C THR A 135 -4.07 0.70 13.08
N ASP A 136 -3.67 1.17 14.25
CA ASP A 136 -4.10 0.65 15.57
C ASP A 136 -5.13 1.55 16.27
N GLY A 137 -5.52 2.68 15.65
CA GLY A 137 -6.37 3.69 16.28
C GLY A 137 -7.44 4.29 15.38
N ALA A 138 -8.08 5.32 15.91
CA ALA A 138 -9.01 6.18 15.18
C ALA A 138 -8.27 7.36 14.54
N PRO A 139 -8.78 7.91 13.42
CA PRO A 139 -8.22 9.11 12.81
C PRO A 139 -8.35 10.33 13.73
N THR A 140 -7.39 11.24 13.63
CA THR A 140 -7.42 12.53 14.34
C THR A 140 -7.77 13.70 13.41
N ASP A 141 -7.97 13.42 12.14
CA ASP A 141 -8.36 14.37 11.10
C ASP A 141 -9.68 13.97 10.42
N ASP A 142 -10.19 14.82 9.51
CA ASP A 142 -11.41 14.54 8.73
C ASP A 142 -11.12 13.57 7.57
N ILE A 143 -11.74 12.41 7.64
CA ILE A 143 -11.62 11.35 6.62
C ILE A 143 -12.68 11.45 5.50
N SER A 144 -13.62 12.39 5.57
CA SER A 144 -14.81 12.43 4.69
C SER A 144 -14.45 12.49 3.20
N LEU A 145 -13.43 13.28 2.84
CA LEU A 145 -12.96 13.36 1.46
C LEU A 145 -12.27 12.05 1.04
N ALA A 146 -11.39 11.53 1.88
CA ALA A 146 -10.61 10.32 1.60
C ALA A 146 -11.52 9.10 1.43
N SER A 147 -12.48 8.89 2.34
CA SER A 147 -13.42 7.77 2.27
C SER A 147 -14.33 7.83 1.05
N ARG A 148 -14.82 9.03 0.68
CA ARG A 148 -15.61 9.20 -0.55
C ARG A 148 -14.78 8.86 -1.80
N ARG A 149 -13.56 9.41 -1.94
CA ARG A 149 -12.68 9.17 -3.09
C ARG A 149 -12.35 7.68 -3.24
N THR A 150 -11.99 7.04 -2.15
CA THR A 150 -11.64 5.61 -2.16
C THR A 150 -12.86 4.74 -2.47
N SER A 151 -14.01 5.02 -1.86
CA SER A 151 -15.27 4.31 -2.14
C SER A 151 -15.68 4.43 -3.60
N ASP A 152 -15.58 5.62 -4.19
CA ASP A 152 -15.88 5.83 -5.62
C ASP A 152 -14.94 5.01 -6.51
N LEU A 153 -13.64 4.99 -6.22
CA LEU A 153 -12.65 4.21 -6.97
C LEU A 153 -12.88 2.70 -6.82
N VAL A 154 -13.19 2.22 -5.62
CA VAL A 154 -13.48 0.80 -5.35
C VAL A 154 -14.75 0.36 -6.06
N ASN A 155 -15.84 1.14 -5.98
CA ASN A 155 -17.11 0.85 -6.64
C ASN A 155 -16.97 0.80 -8.17
N ASN A 156 -16.10 1.63 -8.74
CA ASN A 156 -15.80 1.64 -10.17
C ASN A 156 -14.70 0.66 -10.60
N ARG A 157 -14.25 -0.24 -9.71
CA ARG A 157 -13.18 -1.24 -9.95
C ARG A 157 -11.86 -0.62 -10.40
N LYS A 158 -11.57 0.59 -9.93
CA LYS A 158 -10.32 1.31 -10.25
C LYS A 158 -9.28 1.23 -9.14
N LEU A 159 -9.65 0.63 -8.01
CA LEU A 159 -8.80 0.50 -6.82
C LEU A 159 -9.20 -0.72 -6.01
N THR A 160 -8.21 -1.43 -5.47
CA THR A 160 -8.39 -2.41 -4.40
C THR A 160 -7.82 -1.84 -3.11
N ILE A 161 -8.58 -1.90 -2.02
CA ILE A 161 -8.11 -1.48 -0.69
C ILE A 161 -8.10 -2.67 0.25
N PHE A 162 -7.05 -2.75 1.05
CA PHE A 162 -6.89 -3.67 2.18
C PHE A 162 -6.79 -2.84 3.47
N PRO A 163 -7.94 -2.54 4.11
CA PRO A 163 -7.93 -1.83 5.39
C PRO A 163 -7.66 -2.84 6.51
N LEU A 164 -6.62 -2.58 7.32
CA LEU A 164 -6.16 -3.47 8.39
C LEU A 164 -6.14 -2.74 9.73
N GLY A 165 -6.90 -3.28 10.67
CA GLY A 165 -6.89 -2.85 12.07
C GLY A 165 -5.92 -3.68 12.91
N ILE A 166 -5.11 -3.01 13.72
CA ILE A 166 -4.09 -3.60 14.58
C ILE A 166 -4.54 -3.49 16.03
N GLY A 167 -4.57 -4.62 16.74
CA GLY A 167 -4.91 -4.63 18.16
C GLY A 167 -6.38 -4.32 18.48
N PRO A 168 -6.71 -4.16 19.77
CA PRO A 168 -8.10 -4.03 20.22
C PRO A 168 -8.74 -2.66 19.92
N ASN A 169 -7.92 -1.61 19.82
CA ASN A 169 -8.38 -0.21 19.74
C ASN A 169 -8.56 0.31 18.30
N ALA A 170 -8.24 -0.48 17.29
CA ALA A 170 -8.44 -0.10 15.90
C ALA A 170 -9.91 0.19 15.60
N ASP A 171 -10.18 1.35 15.00
CA ASP A 171 -11.51 1.77 14.59
C ASP A 171 -11.92 1.08 13.27
N MET A 172 -12.51 -0.09 13.41
CA MET A 172 -12.92 -0.92 12.27
C MET A 172 -14.07 -0.27 11.48
N GLU A 173 -14.94 0.52 12.10
CA GLU A 173 -16.02 1.22 11.40
C GLU A 173 -15.46 2.32 10.50
N THR A 174 -14.50 3.07 10.98
CA THR A 174 -13.76 4.04 10.14
C THR A 174 -13.05 3.35 8.97
N LEU A 175 -12.33 2.26 9.23
CA LEU A 175 -11.63 1.52 8.19
C LEU A 175 -12.59 0.99 7.10
N LYS A 176 -13.81 0.58 7.47
CA LYS A 176 -14.84 0.13 6.54
C LYS A 176 -15.30 1.22 5.56
N MET A 177 -15.23 2.48 5.98
CA MET A 177 -15.63 3.61 5.12
C MET A 177 -14.73 3.76 3.89
N PHE A 178 -13.48 3.31 3.93
CA PHE A 178 -12.57 3.37 2.78
C PHE A 178 -12.81 2.25 1.76
N SER A 179 -13.42 1.13 2.17
CA SER A 179 -13.63 -0.04 1.30
C SER A 179 -15.01 -0.66 1.53
N PRO A 180 -16.08 -0.12 0.92
CA PRO A 180 -17.45 -0.58 1.17
C PRO A 180 -17.69 -2.03 0.72
N ASN A 181 -16.93 -2.50 -0.28
CA ASN A 181 -17.12 -3.84 -0.89
C ASN A 181 -16.19 -4.90 -0.28
N ARG A 182 -15.29 -4.54 0.64
CA ARG A 182 -14.38 -5.46 1.31
C ARG A 182 -14.30 -5.05 2.78
N PRO A 183 -14.73 -5.93 3.70
CA PRO A 183 -14.66 -5.61 5.13
C PRO A 183 -13.20 -5.41 5.56
N PRO A 184 -12.94 -4.53 6.51
CA PRO A 184 -11.63 -4.39 7.08
C PRO A 184 -11.23 -5.67 7.83
N LEU A 185 -9.96 -6.02 7.78
CA LEU A 185 -9.40 -7.19 8.45
C LEU A 185 -8.73 -6.77 9.75
N LYS A 186 -8.99 -7.50 10.83
CA LYS A 186 -8.34 -7.28 12.11
C LYS A 186 -7.18 -8.25 12.28
N ILE A 187 -5.96 -7.73 12.38
CA ILE A 187 -4.76 -8.56 12.58
C ILE A 187 -4.84 -9.23 13.96
N LYS A 188 -4.62 -10.54 14.00
CA LYS A 188 -4.52 -11.32 15.25
C LYS A 188 -3.20 -11.00 15.92
N GLY A 189 -3.25 -10.46 17.14
CA GLY A 189 -2.05 -10.07 17.85
C GLY A 189 -1.22 -9.08 17.03
N LEU A 190 0.00 -9.45 16.68
CA LEU A 190 0.94 -8.67 15.87
C LEU A 190 1.44 -9.48 14.65
N ASN A 191 0.57 -10.28 14.03
CA ASN A 191 0.91 -11.16 12.90
C ASN A 191 1.13 -10.36 11.60
N PHE A 192 1.98 -9.34 11.66
CA PHE A 192 2.34 -8.54 10.49
C PHE A 192 3.16 -9.34 9.48
N VAL A 193 4.03 -10.22 9.95
CA VAL A 193 4.86 -11.08 9.10
C VAL A 193 3.97 -11.95 8.22
N GLU A 194 2.99 -12.62 8.80
CA GLU A 194 2.07 -13.50 8.09
C GLU A 194 1.19 -12.72 7.09
N PHE A 195 0.77 -11.50 7.46
CA PHE A 195 0.07 -10.61 6.52
C PHE A 195 0.96 -10.26 5.33
N PHE A 196 2.19 -9.83 5.56
CA PHE A 196 3.10 -9.43 4.49
C PHE A 196 3.58 -10.61 3.63
N GLU A 197 3.66 -11.82 4.18
CA GLU A 197 3.87 -13.06 3.41
C GLU A 197 2.68 -13.33 2.49
N TRP A 198 1.46 -13.21 3.01
CA TRP A 198 0.25 -13.32 2.20
C TRP A 198 0.17 -12.24 1.12
N LEU A 199 0.52 -11.00 1.45
CA LEU A 199 0.55 -9.90 0.48
C LEU A 199 1.58 -10.17 -0.63
N SER A 200 2.79 -10.64 -0.29
CA SER A 200 3.82 -11.00 -1.26
C SER A 200 3.34 -12.09 -2.22
N SER A 201 2.75 -13.17 -1.68
CA SER A 201 2.19 -14.25 -2.48
C SER A 201 1.06 -13.78 -3.40
N SER A 202 0.25 -12.83 -2.91
CA SER A 202 -0.82 -12.22 -3.70
C SER A 202 -0.26 -11.36 -4.84
N VAL A 203 0.80 -10.60 -4.59
CA VAL A 203 1.52 -9.83 -5.63
C VAL A 203 2.08 -10.76 -6.70
N SER A 204 2.77 -11.84 -6.31
CA SER A 204 3.32 -12.84 -7.25
C SER A 204 2.20 -13.45 -8.12
N ALA A 205 1.08 -13.83 -7.53
CA ALA A 205 -0.06 -14.40 -8.25
C ALA A 205 -0.66 -13.41 -9.29
N ILE A 206 -0.82 -12.14 -8.91
CA ILE A 206 -1.30 -11.10 -9.83
C ILE A 206 -0.27 -10.84 -10.93
N SER A 207 1.01 -10.74 -10.61
CA SER A 207 2.08 -10.47 -11.56
C SER A 207 2.20 -11.58 -12.63
N ALA A 208 1.83 -12.81 -12.29
CA ALA A 208 1.79 -13.95 -13.21
C ALA A 208 0.50 -14.05 -14.05
N SER A 209 -0.50 -13.20 -13.79
CA SER A 209 -1.79 -13.20 -14.49
C SER A 209 -1.84 -12.20 -15.65
N THR A 210 -2.99 -12.15 -16.33
CA THR A 210 -3.25 -11.16 -17.38
C THR A 210 -4.15 -10.03 -16.83
N PRO A 211 -3.92 -8.74 -17.19
CA PRO A 211 -4.80 -7.65 -16.80
C PRO A 211 -6.27 -7.93 -17.14
N GLY A 212 -7.14 -7.76 -16.14
CA GLY A 212 -8.59 -8.05 -16.26
C GLY A 212 -8.97 -9.49 -15.94
N GLU A 213 -8.01 -10.39 -15.79
CA GLU A 213 -8.26 -11.74 -15.29
C GLU A 213 -8.65 -11.73 -13.81
N LYS A 214 -9.59 -12.60 -13.44
CA LYS A 214 -9.99 -12.74 -12.03
C LYS A 214 -9.01 -13.66 -11.32
N VAL A 215 -8.12 -13.08 -10.54
CA VAL A 215 -7.22 -13.84 -9.66
C VAL A 215 -7.89 -14.02 -8.30
N ASN A 216 -8.05 -15.27 -7.87
CA ASN A 216 -8.52 -15.58 -6.54
C ASN A 216 -7.33 -15.53 -5.56
N LEU A 217 -7.35 -14.53 -4.68
CA LEU A 217 -6.38 -14.46 -3.58
C LEU A 217 -6.73 -15.56 -2.55
N ASP A 218 -5.71 -16.11 -1.90
CA ASP A 218 -5.88 -17.17 -0.91
C ASP A 218 -6.61 -16.63 0.34
N VAL A 219 -7.92 -16.82 0.37
CA VAL A 219 -8.79 -16.37 1.47
C VAL A 219 -8.59 -17.24 2.71
N ASP A 220 -8.27 -18.54 2.54
CA ASP A 220 -8.06 -19.45 3.66
C ASP A 220 -6.79 -19.08 4.44
N ALA A 221 -5.77 -18.58 3.75
CA ALA A 221 -4.57 -18.06 4.39
C ALA A 221 -4.84 -16.83 5.26
N ILE A 222 -5.87 -16.02 4.94
CA ILE A 222 -6.24 -14.83 5.75
C ILE A 222 -6.63 -15.25 7.17
N GLN A 223 -7.32 -16.37 7.35
CA GLN A 223 -7.74 -16.84 8.67
C GLN A 223 -6.56 -17.15 9.62
N LYS A 224 -5.36 -17.35 9.09
CA LYS A 224 -4.16 -17.59 9.90
C LYS A 224 -3.72 -16.35 10.66
N TRP A 225 -3.87 -15.17 10.06
CA TRP A 225 -3.34 -13.92 10.59
C TRP A 225 -4.41 -12.85 10.89
N ALA A 226 -5.64 -12.98 10.40
CA ALA A 226 -6.73 -12.03 10.66
C ALA A 226 -7.98 -12.70 11.24
N VAL A 227 -8.81 -11.87 11.85
CA VAL A 227 -10.22 -12.17 12.17
C VAL A 227 -11.05 -11.53 11.07
N LEU A 228 -11.97 -12.31 10.50
CA LEU A 228 -12.97 -11.87 9.52
C LEU A 228 -14.21 -11.31 10.21
#